data_43e049c50c9add8f87575cc89351afce
#
_entry.id   43e049c50c9add8f87575cc89351afce
#
_cell.length_a   1.000
_cell.length_b   1.000
_cell.length_c   1.000
_cell.angle_alpha   90.00
_cell.angle_beta   90.00
_cell.angle_gamma   90.00
#
_symmetry.space_group_name_H-M   'P 1'
#
loop_
_entity.id
_entity.type
_entity.pdbx_description
1 polymer ?
#
loop_
_entity_poly.entity_id
_entity_poly.type
_entity_poly.pdbx_seq_one_letter_code
_entity_poly.pdbx_strand_id
1 'polypeptide(L)'
;VTFVVVKNSSIALGNIAAAYYDHPSNDMKIIAVTGTNGKTTTVTLLHNLFRMLDRKAGLIGTVENRIIDKIVKATHTTPDALSLQKLFREMVGLGCKFCFIEASSHAIDQNRLSGTKISGAVFTNITHDHLDYHKTIDNYIIAKKKLFDMLSVNAFALVNSDDNHHQDITTDCKANISTYGFASIADIKGRIVENQLHGLHVNIDGQDLYSRLVEELNTSDLVSENAEAQLKGIAKFDTLTQMSLLKPPAGRFEFV
;
A
#
# COMPACT_ATOMS: atom_id res chain seq x y z
N VAL A 1 0.10 -27.73 -30.90
CA VAL A 1 -0.27 -26.94 -29.69
C VAL A 1 0.26 -27.70 -28.48
N THR A 2 1.07 -27.04 -27.66
CA THR A 2 1.58 -27.63 -26.41
C THR A 2 0.67 -27.24 -25.26
N PHE A 3 0.18 -28.21 -24.52
CA PHE A 3 -0.60 -27.99 -23.31
C PHE A 3 0.28 -28.19 -22.07
N VAL A 4 0.19 -27.24 -21.14
CA VAL A 4 0.88 -27.32 -19.85
C VAL A 4 -0.17 -27.41 -18.76
N VAL A 5 -0.21 -28.56 -18.06
CA VAL A 5 -1.12 -28.80 -16.94
C VAL A 5 -0.47 -28.28 -15.65
N VAL A 6 -1.17 -27.43 -14.92
CA VAL A 6 -0.68 -26.82 -13.67
C VAL A 6 -1.71 -26.97 -12.56
N LYS A 7 -1.25 -26.96 -11.30
CA LYS A 7 -2.15 -27.07 -10.12
C LYS A 7 -3.09 -25.87 -9.98
N ASN A 8 -2.61 -24.66 -10.32
CA ASN A 8 -3.38 -23.42 -10.24
C ASN A 8 -2.99 -22.53 -11.42
N SER A 9 -3.93 -22.31 -12.35
CA SER A 9 -3.70 -21.52 -13.57
C SER A 9 -3.47 -20.03 -13.29
N SER A 10 -4.11 -19.45 -12.28
CA SER A 10 -3.90 -18.04 -11.91
C SER A 10 -2.49 -17.79 -11.39
N ILE A 11 -1.98 -18.68 -10.52
CA ILE A 11 -0.59 -18.61 -10.04
C ILE A 11 0.39 -18.82 -11.18
N ALA A 12 0.14 -19.81 -12.04
CA ALA A 12 0.99 -20.07 -13.20
C ALA A 12 1.04 -18.88 -14.15
N LEU A 13 -0.12 -18.25 -14.42
CA LEU A 13 -0.20 -17.05 -15.26
C LEU A 13 0.67 -15.93 -14.70
N GLY A 14 0.59 -15.65 -13.40
CA GLY A 14 1.40 -14.61 -12.75
C GLY A 14 2.89 -14.87 -12.88
N ASN A 15 3.32 -16.11 -12.65
CA ASN A 15 4.74 -16.49 -12.79
C ASN A 15 5.23 -16.42 -14.24
N ILE A 16 4.42 -16.86 -15.21
CA ILE A 16 4.74 -16.76 -16.63
C ILE A 16 4.81 -15.29 -17.07
N ALA A 17 3.86 -14.46 -16.64
CA ALA A 17 3.86 -13.05 -16.93
C ALA A 17 5.09 -12.34 -16.34
N ALA A 18 5.47 -12.66 -15.11
CA ALA A 18 6.68 -12.13 -14.50
C ALA A 18 7.93 -12.51 -15.30
N ALA A 19 8.05 -13.77 -15.70
CA ALA A 19 9.18 -14.23 -16.52
C ALA A 19 9.19 -13.58 -17.90
N TYR A 20 8.02 -13.44 -18.55
CA TYR A 20 7.90 -12.80 -19.86
C TYR A 20 8.35 -11.33 -19.84
N TYR A 21 8.05 -10.62 -18.76
CA TYR A 21 8.48 -9.23 -18.55
C TYR A 21 9.79 -9.09 -17.77
N ASP A 22 10.59 -10.16 -17.70
CA ASP A 22 11.93 -10.16 -17.12
C ASP A 22 11.94 -9.75 -15.62
N HIS A 23 10.98 -10.29 -14.86
CA HIS A 23 10.85 -10.13 -13.41
C HIS A 23 11.02 -8.69 -12.90
N PRO A 24 10.23 -7.71 -13.35
CA PRO A 24 10.46 -6.28 -13.08
C PRO A 24 10.42 -5.94 -11.59
N SER A 25 9.75 -6.75 -10.77
CA SER A 25 9.72 -6.59 -9.32
C SER A 25 11.05 -6.88 -8.60
N ASN A 26 12.08 -7.36 -9.31
CA ASN A 26 13.43 -7.48 -8.77
C ASN A 26 14.18 -6.13 -8.84
N ASP A 27 13.82 -5.26 -9.79
CA ASP A 27 14.52 -3.99 -10.07
C ASP A 27 13.87 -2.79 -9.38
N MET A 28 12.70 -3.01 -8.74
CA MET A 28 11.88 -1.97 -8.12
C MET A 28 11.32 -2.47 -6.80
N LYS A 29 11.21 -1.57 -5.81
CA LYS A 29 10.57 -1.86 -4.52
C LYS A 29 9.05 -1.70 -4.67
N ILE A 30 8.32 -2.78 -4.47
CA ILE A 30 6.85 -2.79 -4.53
C ILE A 30 6.29 -2.83 -3.12
N ILE A 31 5.48 -1.83 -2.80
CA ILE A 31 4.78 -1.69 -1.53
C ILE A 31 3.28 -1.85 -1.80
N ALA A 32 2.67 -2.85 -1.17
CA ALA A 32 1.26 -3.17 -1.34
C ALA A 32 0.45 -2.71 -0.13
N VAL A 33 -0.61 -1.95 -0.36
CA VAL A 33 -1.51 -1.46 0.69
C VAL A 33 -2.82 -2.21 0.62
N THR A 34 -3.23 -2.82 1.73
CA THR A 34 -4.52 -3.52 1.86
C THR A 34 -5.28 -3.05 3.10
N GLY A 35 -6.58 -3.25 3.08
CA GLY A 35 -7.53 -2.89 4.14
C GLY A 35 -8.91 -2.67 3.55
N THR A 36 -9.90 -2.32 4.36
CA THR A 36 -11.22 -1.93 3.86
C THR A 36 -11.16 -0.50 3.32
N ASN A 37 -10.74 0.43 4.14
CA ASN A 37 -10.62 1.86 3.84
C ASN A 37 -9.15 2.31 3.87
N GLY A 38 -8.85 3.49 3.31
CA GLY A 38 -7.53 4.11 3.37
C GLY A 38 -6.59 3.72 2.22
N LYS A 39 -6.78 2.60 1.52
CA LYS A 39 -5.86 2.11 0.47
C LYS A 39 -5.48 3.18 -0.56
N THR A 40 -6.48 3.78 -1.20
CA THR A 40 -6.27 4.79 -2.26
C THR A 40 -5.56 6.02 -1.71
N THR A 41 -5.98 6.48 -0.53
CA THR A 41 -5.36 7.63 0.13
C THR A 41 -3.89 7.34 0.42
N THR A 42 -3.60 6.24 1.10
CA THR A 42 -2.23 5.84 1.45
C THR A 42 -1.33 5.72 0.22
N VAL A 43 -1.72 4.97 -0.84
CA VAL A 43 -0.87 4.82 -2.03
C VAL A 43 -0.65 6.14 -2.77
N THR A 44 -1.67 7.02 -2.80
CA THR A 44 -1.57 8.32 -3.45
C THR A 44 -0.64 9.26 -2.69
N LEU A 45 -0.80 9.33 -1.37
CA LEU A 45 0.03 10.17 -0.53
C LEU A 45 1.49 9.68 -0.54
N LEU A 46 1.73 8.37 -0.44
CA LEU A 46 3.07 7.78 -0.56
C LEU A 46 3.71 8.09 -1.92
N HIS A 47 2.97 7.92 -3.01
CA HIS A 47 3.47 8.28 -4.34
C HIS A 47 3.85 9.76 -4.40
N ASN A 48 2.98 10.66 -3.93
CA ASN A 48 3.23 12.09 -3.94
C ASN A 48 4.42 12.46 -3.05
N LEU A 49 4.52 11.92 -1.84
CA LEU A 49 5.64 12.11 -0.93
C LEU A 49 6.97 11.71 -1.59
N PHE A 50 7.03 10.52 -2.19
CA PHE A 50 8.26 10.06 -2.84
C PHE A 50 8.62 10.93 -4.06
N ARG A 51 7.62 11.42 -4.80
CA ARG A 51 7.83 12.38 -5.88
C ARG A 51 8.39 13.72 -5.37
N MET A 52 7.86 14.22 -4.26
CA MET A 52 8.37 15.46 -3.61
C MET A 52 9.80 15.29 -3.08
N LEU A 53 10.19 14.08 -2.71
CA LEU A 53 11.56 13.70 -2.32
C LEU A 53 12.46 13.36 -3.52
N ASP A 54 12.04 13.73 -4.74
CA ASP A 54 12.74 13.49 -6.01
C ASP A 54 13.03 12.00 -6.28
N ARG A 55 12.13 11.12 -5.82
CA ARG A 55 12.19 9.69 -6.09
C ARG A 55 11.20 9.32 -7.20
N LYS A 56 11.70 8.68 -8.26
CA LYS A 56 10.82 8.16 -9.33
C LYS A 56 10.00 6.99 -8.77
N ALA A 57 8.69 7.17 -8.73
CA ALA A 57 7.74 6.22 -8.20
C ALA A 57 6.59 5.98 -9.18
N GLY A 58 6.03 4.78 -9.14
CA GLY A 58 4.78 4.40 -9.77
C GLY A 58 3.64 4.28 -8.75
N LEU A 59 2.42 4.37 -9.22
CA LEU A 59 1.19 4.15 -8.47
C LEU A 59 0.26 3.23 -9.26
N ILE A 60 -0.35 2.26 -8.59
CA ILE A 60 -1.41 1.42 -9.15
C ILE A 60 -2.58 1.42 -8.19
N GLY A 61 -3.73 1.93 -8.63
CA GLY A 61 -4.87 2.12 -7.74
C GLY A 61 -6.22 2.22 -8.43
N THR A 62 -7.25 2.43 -7.63
CA THR A 62 -8.65 2.46 -8.05
C THR A 62 -8.93 3.62 -8.99
N VAL A 63 -8.44 4.81 -8.67
CA VAL A 63 -8.73 6.04 -9.42
C VAL A 63 -7.93 6.08 -10.71
N GLU A 64 -6.62 5.82 -10.60
CA GLU A 64 -5.69 5.89 -11.71
C GLU A 64 -4.44 5.06 -11.43
N ASN A 65 -3.69 4.76 -12.48
CA ASN A 65 -2.31 4.32 -12.38
C ASN A 65 -1.41 5.49 -12.78
N ARG A 66 -0.22 5.58 -12.18
CA ARG A 66 0.80 6.58 -12.56
C ARG A 66 2.14 5.92 -12.79
N ILE A 67 2.83 6.39 -13.81
CA ILE A 67 4.24 6.07 -14.04
C ILE A 67 4.99 7.40 -13.95
N ILE A 68 5.60 7.66 -12.81
CA ILE A 68 6.11 8.99 -12.43
C ILE A 68 4.93 9.99 -12.40
N ASP A 69 4.82 10.89 -13.39
CA ASP A 69 3.75 11.88 -13.50
C ASP A 69 2.76 11.54 -14.64
N LYS A 70 3.07 10.51 -15.44
CA LYS A 70 2.20 10.06 -16.54
C LYS A 70 1.02 9.27 -15.99
N ILE A 71 -0.19 9.78 -16.21
CA ILE A 71 -1.43 9.10 -15.85
C ILE A 71 -1.72 8.00 -16.88
N VAL A 72 -2.03 6.80 -16.39
CA VAL A 72 -2.50 5.65 -17.15
C VAL A 72 -3.86 5.24 -16.59
N LYS A 73 -4.87 5.15 -17.44
CA LYS A 73 -6.24 4.83 -17.01
C LYS A 73 -6.28 3.50 -16.25
N ALA A 74 -6.85 3.52 -15.07
CA ALA A 74 -7.13 2.31 -14.30
C ALA A 74 -8.37 1.59 -14.88
N THR A 75 -8.31 0.27 -14.94
CA THR A 75 -9.46 -0.60 -15.30
C THR A 75 -9.99 -1.34 -14.08
N HIS A 76 -9.14 -1.56 -13.11
CA HIS A 76 -9.41 -2.24 -11.84
C HIS A 76 -8.51 -1.64 -10.75
N THR A 77 -8.94 -1.72 -9.50
CA THR A 77 -8.12 -1.33 -8.34
C THR A 77 -6.74 -1.99 -8.38
N THR A 78 -6.71 -3.28 -8.65
CA THR A 78 -5.51 -4.06 -8.87
C THR A 78 -5.68 -4.78 -10.21
N PRO A 79 -4.88 -4.50 -11.24
CA PRO A 79 -4.95 -5.16 -12.54
C PRO A 79 -4.77 -6.68 -12.46
N ASP A 80 -5.13 -7.39 -13.54
CA ASP A 80 -4.74 -8.80 -13.69
C ASP A 80 -3.22 -8.98 -13.73
N ALA A 81 -2.75 -10.21 -13.51
CA ALA A 81 -1.34 -10.50 -13.36
C ALA A 81 -0.49 -10.12 -14.60
N LEU A 82 -1.02 -10.29 -15.81
CA LEU A 82 -0.31 -9.94 -17.05
C LEU A 82 -0.18 -8.41 -17.18
N SER A 83 -1.28 -7.70 -17.02
CA SER A 83 -1.32 -6.23 -17.07
C SER A 83 -0.44 -5.62 -15.99
N LEU A 84 -0.40 -6.23 -14.80
CA LEU A 84 0.41 -5.78 -13.68
C LEU A 84 1.90 -5.88 -13.99
N GLN A 85 2.38 -7.03 -14.50
CA GLN A 85 3.79 -7.20 -14.86
C GLN A 85 4.21 -6.28 -16.01
N LYS A 86 3.32 -6.03 -16.97
CA LYS A 86 3.53 -5.05 -18.04
C LYS A 86 3.75 -3.64 -17.49
N LEU A 87 2.88 -3.19 -16.58
CA LEU A 87 3.01 -1.88 -15.93
C LEU A 87 4.32 -1.76 -15.14
N PHE A 88 4.68 -2.80 -14.39
CA PHE A 88 5.95 -2.82 -13.67
C PHE A 88 7.15 -2.72 -14.62
N ARG A 89 7.11 -3.41 -15.76
CA ARG A 89 8.20 -3.31 -16.75
C ARG A 89 8.32 -1.91 -17.35
N GLU A 90 7.18 -1.24 -17.65
CA GLU A 90 7.18 0.15 -18.09
C GLU A 90 7.75 1.09 -17.01
N MET A 91 7.35 0.92 -15.75
CA MET A 91 7.86 1.71 -14.62
C MET A 91 9.38 1.56 -14.48
N VAL A 92 9.90 0.34 -14.51
CA VAL A 92 11.34 0.06 -14.45
C VAL A 92 12.08 0.69 -15.65
N GLY A 93 11.52 0.58 -16.86
CA GLY A 93 12.09 1.16 -18.08
C GLY A 93 12.20 2.69 -18.01
N LEU A 94 11.31 3.36 -17.29
CA LEU A 94 11.34 4.82 -17.04
C LEU A 94 12.15 5.20 -15.81
N GLY A 95 12.75 4.21 -15.12
CA GLY A 95 13.64 4.39 -14.00
C GLY A 95 12.95 4.51 -12.64
N CYS A 96 11.68 4.10 -12.50
CA CYS A 96 11.04 4.00 -11.21
C CYS A 96 11.78 3.01 -10.31
N LYS A 97 12.02 3.41 -9.06
CA LYS A 97 12.63 2.57 -8.03
C LYS A 97 11.62 2.11 -6.98
N PHE A 98 10.45 2.69 -6.99
CA PHE A 98 9.34 2.38 -6.07
C PHE A 98 8.04 2.26 -6.85
N CYS A 99 7.13 1.42 -6.37
CA CYS A 99 5.74 1.35 -6.82
C CYS A 99 4.84 1.10 -5.61
N PHE A 100 3.83 1.95 -5.45
CA PHE A 100 2.79 1.83 -4.44
C PHE A 100 1.54 1.26 -5.10
N ILE A 101 1.01 0.14 -4.58
CA ILE A 101 -0.09 -0.58 -5.18
C ILE A 101 -1.22 -0.83 -4.18
N GLU A 102 -2.45 -0.52 -4.56
CA GLU A 102 -3.63 -1.02 -3.86
C GLU A 102 -3.79 -2.53 -4.08
N ALA A 103 -3.71 -3.32 -3.02
CA ALA A 103 -3.96 -4.76 -3.04
C ALA A 103 -5.38 -5.05 -2.52
N SER A 104 -6.36 -5.11 -3.43
CA SER A 104 -7.73 -5.46 -3.07
C SER A 104 -7.83 -6.92 -2.63
N SER A 105 -8.77 -7.24 -1.73
CA SER A 105 -9.00 -8.61 -1.27
C SER A 105 -9.32 -9.58 -2.42
N HIS A 106 -10.08 -9.10 -3.42
CA HIS A 106 -10.35 -9.86 -4.65
C HIS A 106 -9.07 -10.19 -5.42
N ALA A 107 -8.18 -9.20 -5.58
CA ALA A 107 -6.93 -9.40 -6.31
C ALA A 107 -5.99 -10.38 -5.61
N ILE A 108 -5.91 -10.29 -4.28
CA ILE A 108 -5.13 -11.21 -3.46
C ILE A 108 -5.70 -12.63 -3.58
N ASP A 109 -7.01 -12.78 -3.39
CA ASP A 109 -7.69 -14.08 -3.46
C ASP A 109 -7.60 -14.71 -4.86
N GLN A 110 -7.69 -13.90 -5.91
CA GLN A 110 -7.54 -14.33 -7.31
C GLN A 110 -6.08 -14.50 -7.76
N ASN A 111 -5.11 -14.40 -6.87
CA ASN A 111 -3.69 -14.55 -7.15
C ASN A 111 -3.13 -13.57 -8.21
N ARG A 112 -3.71 -12.37 -8.34
CA ARG A 112 -3.25 -11.37 -9.33
C ARG A 112 -1.84 -10.85 -9.04
N LEU A 113 -1.37 -10.97 -7.79
CA LEU A 113 -0.03 -10.59 -7.35
C LEU A 113 1.01 -11.71 -7.51
N SER A 114 0.61 -12.89 -8.00
CA SER A 114 1.56 -14.00 -8.21
C SER A 114 2.68 -13.60 -9.17
N GLY A 115 3.89 -14.06 -8.91
CA GLY A 115 5.08 -13.69 -9.66
C GLY A 115 5.66 -12.31 -9.29
N THR A 116 5.01 -11.57 -8.36
CA THR A 116 5.48 -10.27 -7.88
C THR A 116 6.25 -10.41 -6.58
N LYS A 117 7.47 -9.88 -6.55
CA LYS A 117 8.26 -9.75 -5.32
C LYS A 117 7.82 -8.49 -4.58
N ILE A 118 7.06 -8.66 -3.49
CA ILE A 118 6.58 -7.57 -2.64
C ILE A 118 7.66 -7.25 -1.61
N SER A 119 8.07 -5.98 -1.57
CA SER A 119 9.11 -5.49 -0.66
C SER A 119 8.56 -5.01 0.67
N GLY A 120 7.27 -4.72 0.73
CA GLY A 120 6.56 -4.35 1.95
C GLY A 120 5.07 -4.38 1.76
N ALA A 121 4.34 -4.59 2.86
CA ALA A 121 2.89 -4.51 2.90
C ALA A 121 2.42 -3.61 4.04
N VAL A 122 1.36 -2.84 3.78
CA VAL A 122 0.70 -1.99 4.75
C VAL A 122 -0.73 -2.49 4.95
N PHE A 123 -1.12 -2.65 6.21
CA PHE A 123 -2.49 -2.96 6.61
C PHE A 123 -3.13 -1.74 7.26
N THR A 124 -4.25 -1.27 6.72
CA THR A 124 -4.95 -0.10 7.25
C THR A 124 -6.03 -0.47 8.25
N ASN A 125 -7.04 -1.22 7.84
CA ASN A 125 -8.15 -1.63 8.72
C ASN A 125 -9.01 -2.73 8.08
N ILE A 126 -9.88 -3.36 8.90
CA ILE A 126 -10.95 -4.25 8.46
C ILE A 126 -12.28 -3.76 9.06
N THR A 127 -13.24 -3.50 8.18
CA THR A 127 -14.64 -3.27 8.53
C THR A 127 -15.53 -4.16 7.66
N HIS A 128 -16.82 -4.23 7.94
CA HIS A 128 -17.77 -5.02 7.14
C HIS A 128 -17.86 -4.48 5.71
N ASP A 129 -17.27 -5.22 4.76
CA ASP A 129 -17.29 -4.90 3.33
C ASP A 129 -17.08 -6.17 2.49
N HIS A 130 -17.47 -6.15 1.23
CA HIS A 130 -17.27 -7.24 0.26
C HIS A 130 -17.75 -8.64 0.72
N LEU A 131 -18.75 -8.71 1.61
CA LEU A 131 -19.32 -9.99 2.08
C LEU A 131 -20.16 -10.71 1.02
N ASP A 132 -20.58 -10.00 -0.01
CA ASP A 132 -21.17 -10.58 -1.22
C ASP A 132 -20.21 -11.57 -1.91
N TYR A 133 -18.93 -11.27 -1.93
CA TYR A 133 -17.86 -12.10 -2.49
C TYR A 133 -17.29 -13.09 -1.45
N HIS A 134 -16.81 -12.60 -0.31
CA HIS A 134 -16.10 -13.42 0.68
C HIS A 134 -17.01 -14.27 1.58
N LYS A 135 -18.33 -13.98 1.61
CA LYS A 135 -19.38 -14.65 2.39
C LYS A 135 -19.31 -14.40 3.90
N THR A 136 -18.13 -14.41 4.50
CA THR A 136 -17.92 -14.18 5.94
C THR A 136 -16.77 -13.20 6.16
N ILE A 137 -16.77 -12.56 7.33
CA ILE A 137 -15.68 -11.68 7.75
C ILE A 137 -14.36 -12.46 7.88
N ASP A 138 -14.41 -13.70 8.36
CA ASP A 138 -13.23 -14.54 8.51
C ASP A 138 -12.57 -14.83 7.15
N ASN A 139 -13.36 -15.15 6.12
CA ASN A 139 -12.84 -15.34 4.77
C ASN A 139 -12.24 -14.04 4.20
N TYR A 140 -12.80 -12.89 4.55
CA TYR A 140 -12.27 -11.59 4.14
C TYR A 140 -10.92 -11.29 4.81
N ILE A 141 -10.79 -11.60 6.11
CA ILE A 141 -9.52 -11.52 6.86
C ILE A 141 -8.49 -12.47 6.23
N ILE A 142 -8.86 -13.74 6.02
CA ILE A 142 -7.99 -14.75 5.39
C ILE A 142 -7.52 -14.30 4.00
N ALA A 143 -8.40 -13.71 3.19
CA ALA A 143 -8.02 -13.21 1.88
C ALA A 143 -6.95 -12.11 1.96
N LYS A 144 -7.08 -11.17 2.90
CA LYS A 144 -6.06 -10.11 3.09
C LYS A 144 -4.77 -10.66 3.72
N LYS A 145 -4.89 -11.59 4.68
CA LYS A 145 -3.75 -12.26 5.32
C LYS A 145 -2.79 -12.88 4.31
N LYS A 146 -3.31 -13.46 3.21
CA LYS A 146 -2.48 -14.04 2.13
C LYS A 146 -1.42 -13.07 1.61
N LEU A 147 -1.67 -11.75 1.61
CA LEU A 147 -0.67 -10.75 1.22
C LEU A 147 0.54 -10.78 2.16
N PHE A 148 0.30 -10.90 3.47
CA PHE A 148 1.35 -10.91 4.49
C PHE A 148 2.08 -12.26 4.52
N ASP A 149 1.38 -13.36 4.25
CA ASP A 149 1.97 -14.71 4.12
C ASP A 149 2.92 -14.82 2.91
N MET A 150 2.73 -13.98 1.87
CA MET A 150 3.61 -13.92 0.69
C MET A 150 4.92 -13.17 0.95
N LEU A 151 5.02 -12.41 2.03
CA LEU A 151 6.19 -11.59 2.31
C LEU A 151 7.41 -12.44 2.66
N SER A 152 8.55 -12.07 2.10
CA SER A 152 9.83 -12.69 2.45
C SER A 152 10.37 -12.13 3.76
N VAL A 153 11.34 -12.82 4.36
CA VAL A 153 12.05 -12.38 5.58
C VAL A 153 12.76 -11.03 5.43
N ASN A 154 13.06 -10.61 4.20
CA ASN A 154 13.68 -9.34 3.88
C ASN A 154 12.66 -8.22 3.58
N ALA A 155 11.37 -8.53 3.61
CA ALA A 155 10.29 -7.56 3.46
C ALA A 155 9.94 -6.94 4.82
N PHE A 156 9.09 -5.91 4.79
CA PHE A 156 8.48 -5.37 6.01
C PHE A 156 6.95 -5.52 5.95
N ALA A 157 6.34 -5.60 7.10
CA ALA A 157 4.90 -5.51 7.30
C ALA A 157 4.63 -4.36 8.26
N LEU A 158 3.86 -3.36 7.83
CA LEU A 158 3.43 -2.25 8.65
C LEU A 158 1.93 -2.36 8.90
N VAL A 159 1.53 -2.49 10.16
CA VAL A 159 0.15 -2.81 10.50
C VAL A 159 -0.44 -1.82 11.51
N ASN A 160 -1.69 -1.43 11.26
CA ASN A 160 -2.44 -0.57 12.16
C ASN A 160 -2.84 -1.36 13.42
N SER A 161 -2.21 -1.06 14.56
CA SER A 161 -2.49 -1.72 15.84
C SER A 161 -3.79 -1.26 16.50
N ASP A 162 -4.43 -0.21 16.01
CA ASP A 162 -5.75 0.22 16.47
C ASP A 162 -6.88 -0.66 15.88
N ASP A 163 -6.60 -1.45 14.84
CA ASP A 163 -7.52 -2.45 14.29
C ASP A 163 -7.38 -3.78 15.04
N ASN A 164 -8.52 -4.35 15.47
CA ASN A 164 -8.53 -5.58 16.26
C ASN A 164 -7.97 -6.81 15.51
N HIS A 165 -7.94 -6.78 14.17
CA HIS A 165 -7.48 -7.90 13.34
C HIS A 165 -6.00 -7.81 12.94
N HIS A 166 -5.26 -6.83 13.47
CA HIS A 166 -3.84 -6.66 13.11
C HIS A 166 -2.99 -7.91 13.43
N GLN A 167 -3.30 -8.62 14.50
CA GLN A 167 -2.61 -9.87 14.87
C GLN A 167 -3.01 -11.02 13.94
N ASP A 168 -4.31 -11.13 13.60
CA ASP A 168 -4.81 -12.17 12.68
C ASP A 168 -4.12 -12.06 11.32
N ILE A 169 -3.96 -10.84 10.82
CA ILE A 169 -3.32 -10.54 9.53
C ILE A 169 -1.85 -10.96 9.51
N THR A 170 -1.15 -10.91 10.64
CA THR A 170 0.31 -11.13 10.71
C THR A 170 0.72 -12.47 11.30
N THR A 171 -0.21 -13.34 11.67
CA THR A 171 0.05 -14.58 12.43
C THR A 171 1.17 -15.46 11.84
N ASP A 172 1.25 -15.62 10.50
CA ASP A 172 2.25 -16.42 9.80
C ASP A 172 3.22 -15.57 8.97
N CYS A 173 3.23 -14.26 9.18
CA CYS A 173 4.07 -13.34 8.44
C CYS A 173 5.54 -13.55 8.81
N LYS A 174 6.40 -13.73 7.79
CA LYS A 174 7.85 -13.92 7.95
C LYS A 174 8.64 -12.63 7.87
N ALA A 175 7.99 -11.54 7.47
CA ALA A 175 8.62 -10.24 7.33
C ALA A 175 8.87 -9.58 8.69
N ASN A 176 9.69 -8.54 8.69
CA ASN A 176 9.80 -7.66 9.86
C ASN A 176 8.49 -6.91 10.05
N ILE A 177 7.82 -7.15 11.18
CA ILE A 177 6.56 -6.51 11.52
C ILE A 177 6.85 -5.26 12.34
N SER A 178 6.22 -4.16 11.96
CA SER A 178 6.15 -2.92 12.74
C SER A 178 4.69 -2.48 12.85
N THR A 179 4.34 -1.89 13.98
CA THR A 179 3.00 -1.42 14.26
C THR A 179 2.93 0.10 14.25
N TYR A 180 1.80 0.66 13.81
CA TYR A 180 1.48 2.07 13.96
C TYR A 180 0.08 2.24 14.52
N GLY A 181 -0.18 3.36 15.20
CA GLY A 181 -1.52 3.62 15.76
C GLY A 181 -1.56 4.86 16.64
N PHE A 182 -2.79 5.19 17.07
CA PHE A 182 -3.09 6.35 17.93
C PHE A 182 -3.48 5.92 19.34
N ALA A 183 -4.37 4.94 19.46
CA ALA A 183 -4.98 4.53 20.73
C ALA A 183 -4.19 3.41 21.43
N SER A 184 -3.58 2.50 20.67
CA SER A 184 -2.88 1.32 21.17
C SER A 184 -1.41 1.58 21.47
N ILE A 185 -0.75 0.57 22.03
CA ILE A 185 0.72 0.54 22.09
C ILE A 185 1.23 0.16 20.70
N ALA A 186 1.95 1.08 20.07
CA ALA A 186 2.51 0.90 18.72
C ALA A 186 3.99 1.24 18.71
N ASP A 187 4.73 0.67 17.73
CA ASP A 187 6.15 1.00 17.51
C ASP A 187 6.29 2.45 17.01
N ILE A 188 5.30 2.90 16.20
CA ILE A 188 5.22 4.27 15.68
C ILE A 188 3.92 4.86 16.14
N LYS A 189 4.01 5.82 17.06
CA LYS A 189 2.83 6.37 17.73
C LYS A 189 2.49 7.75 17.22
N GLY A 190 1.25 7.87 16.70
CA GLY A 190 0.61 9.15 16.42
C GLY A 190 -0.18 9.67 17.62
N ARG A 191 -0.29 10.98 17.76
CA ARG A 191 -1.21 11.65 18.67
C ARG A 191 -1.83 12.84 17.95
N ILE A 192 -3.14 12.87 17.83
CA ILE A 192 -3.85 14.06 17.36
C ILE A 192 -3.76 15.10 18.47
N VAL A 193 -3.13 16.24 18.14
CA VAL A 193 -2.99 17.38 19.05
C VAL A 193 -4.18 18.32 18.84
N GLU A 194 -4.53 18.57 17.56
CA GLU A 194 -5.61 19.46 17.19
C GLU A 194 -6.20 19.02 15.84
N ASN A 195 -7.52 19.01 15.74
CA ASN A 195 -8.22 18.73 14.48
C ASN A 195 -9.20 19.87 14.21
N GLN A 196 -8.87 20.73 13.26
CA GLN A 196 -9.65 21.91 12.88
C GLN A 196 -10.11 21.83 11.44
N LEU A 197 -11.13 22.60 11.07
CA LEU A 197 -11.62 22.73 9.68
C LEU A 197 -10.54 23.13 8.67
N HIS A 198 -9.45 23.72 9.12
CA HIS A 198 -8.38 24.23 8.26
C HIS A 198 -7.11 23.35 8.25
N GLY A 199 -7.08 22.29 9.03
CA GLY A 199 -5.94 21.39 9.09
C GLY A 199 -5.87 20.54 10.36
N LEU A 200 -4.98 19.58 10.32
CA LEU A 200 -4.72 18.60 11.33
C LEU A 200 -3.32 18.83 11.91
N HIS A 201 -3.23 18.95 13.24
CA HIS A 201 -1.97 18.91 13.96
C HIS A 201 -1.80 17.55 14.61
N VAL A 202 -0.78 16.82 14.19
CA VAL A 202 -0.44 15.49 14.70
C VAL A 202 0.97 15.49 15.25
N ASN A 203 1.16 14.85 16.38
CA ASN A 203 2.49 14.51 16.87
C ASN A 203 2.78 13.05 16.54
N ILE A 204 3.88 12.78 15.83
CA ILE A 204 4.34 11.44 15.46
C ILE A 204 5.71 11.22 16.08
N ASP A 205 5.79 10.30 17.05
CA ASP A 205 7.01 10.00 17.81
C ASP A 205 7.73 11.25 18.35
N GLY A 206 6.95 12.17 18.92
CA GLY A 206 7.49 13.40 19.53
C GLY A 206 7.76 14.55 18.55
N GLN A 207 7.45 14.40 17.25
CA GLN A 207 7.59 15.47 16.25
C GLN A 207 6.23 15.94 15.77
N ASP A 208 6.08 17.25 15.70
CA ASP A 208 4.84 17.88 15.26
C ASP A 208 4.75 17.94 13.73
N LEU A 209 3.60 17.55 13.20
CA LEU A 209 3.24 17.63 11.80
C LEU A 209 1.94 18.43 11.66
N TYR A 210 1.99 19.50 10.89
CA TYR A 210 0.81 20.25 10.49
C TYR A 210 0.44 19.86 9.06
N SER A 211 -0.75 19.28 8.87
CA SER A 211 -1.23 18.80 7.58
C SER A 211 -2.56 19.46 7.22
N ARG A 212 -2.79 19.65 5.92
CA ARG A 212 -4.09 20.11 5.38
C ARG A 212 -5.10 18.96 5.22
N LEU A 213 -4.70 17.75 5.56
CA LEU A 213 -5.58 16.58 5.58
C LEU A 213 -6.42 16.63 6.87
N VAL A 214 -7.75 16.73 6.75
CA VAL A 214 -8.65 17.14 7.85
C VAL A 214 -9.38 15.96 8.52
N GLU A 215 -9.20 14.71 8.08
CA GLU A 215 -9.96 13.57 8.61
C GLU A 215 -9.12 12.58 9.42
N GLU A 216 -9.80 11.95 10.38
CA GLU A 216 -9.22 10.94 11.26
C GLU A 216 -8.64 9.72 10.50
N LEU A 217 -9.28 9.32 9.39
CA LEU A 217 -8.76 8.28 8.48
C LEU A 217 -7.45 8.72 7.82
N ASN A 218 -7.34 9.98 7.40
CA ASN A 218 -6.11 10.53 6.83
C ASN A 218 -4.98 10.61 7.85
N THR A 219 -5.31 10.70 9.14
CA THR A 219 -4.31 10.75 10.21
C THR A 219 -3.58 9.42 10.36
N SER A 220 -4.30 8.30 10.30
CA SER A 220 -3.69 6.96 10.30
C SER A 220 -2.82 6.76 9.06
N ASP A 221 -3.25 7.26 7.91
CA ASP A 221 -2.47 7.23 6.66
C ASP A 221 -1.16 8.02 6.81
N LEU A 222 -1.19 9.22 7.41
CA LEU A 222 0.03 10.02 7.69
C LEU A 222 1.02 9.31 8.60
N VAL A 223 0.55 8.64 9.66
CA VAL A 223 1.44 7.87 10.55
C VAL A 223 2.06 6.70 9.80
N SER A 224 1.27 6.01 8.97
CA SER A 224 1.77 4.90 8.16
C SER A 224 2.82 5.36 7.13
N GLU A 225 2.63 6.52 6.51
CA GLU A 225 3.58 7.10 5.55
C GLU A 225 4.91 7.47 6.18
N ASN A 226 4.87 8.13 7.34
CA ASN A 226 6.08 8.45 8.08
C ASN A 226 6.83 7.17 8.48
N ALA A 227 6.11 6.16 8.95
CA ALA A 227 6.67 4.87 9.29
C ALA A 227 7.33 4.19 8.08
N GLU A 228 6.67 4.20 6.94
CA GLU A 228 7.21 3.59 5.72
C GLU A 228 8.44 4.33 5.19
N ALA A 229 8.43 5.66 5.20
CA ALA A 229 9.58 6.46 4.80
C ALA A 229 10.80 6.19 5.69
N GLN A 230 10.60 6.05 7.01
CA GLN A 230 11.66 5.70 7.95
C GLN A 230 12.22 4.29 7.69
N LEU A 231 11.35 3.30 7.47
CA LEU A 231 11.75 1.93 7.13
C LEU A 231 12.54 1.85 5.81
N LYS A 232 12.40 2.85 4.93
CA LYS A 232 13.18 2.99 3.68
C LYS A 232 14.44 3.83 3.83
N GLY A 233 14.79 4.27 5.04
CA GLY A 233 15.99 5.05 5.31
C GLY A 233 15.94 6.49 4.80
N ILE A 234 14.75 7.07 4.63
CA ILE A 234 14.57 8.49 4.34
C ILE A 234 14.68 9.26 5.67
N ALA A 235 15.41 10.38 5.65
CA ALA A 235 15.58 11.18 6.85
C ALA A 235 14.21 11.68 7.37
N LYS A 236 13.95 11.47 8.66
CA LYS A 236 12.67 11.78 9.32
C LYS A 236 12.26 13.25 9.13
N PHE A 237 13.21 14.17 9.21
CA PHE A 237 12.95 15.61 9.05
C PHE A 237 12.47 15.95 7.62
N ASP A 238 13.13 15.41 6.60
CA ASP A 238 12.75 15.64 5.20
C ASP A 238 11.34 15.09 4.92
N THR A 239 11.05 13.91 5.46
CA THR A 239 9.74 13.27 5.34
C THR A 239 8.63 14.15 5.91
N LEU A 240 8.74 14.58 7.18
CA LEU A 240 7.71 15.39 7.84
C LEU A 240 7.52 16.75 7.17
N THR A 241 8.59 17.38 6.71
CA THR A 241 8.52 18.65 5.98
C THR A 241 7.72 18.50 4.68
N GLN A 242 7.97 17.45 3.91
CA GLN A 242 7.22 17.21 2.68
C GLN A 242 5.77 16.77 2.94
N MET A 243 5.53 15.97 3.99
CA MET A 243 4.19 15.53 4.38
C MET A 243 3.27 16.72 4.73
N SER A 244 3.79 17.79 5.31
CA SER A 244 3.00 19.00 5.60
C SER A 244 2.44 19.69 4.36
N LEU A 245 3.03 19.44 3.18
CA LEU A 245 2.63 20.01 1.90
C LEU A 245 1.70 19.10 1.09
N LEU A 246 1.44 17.88 1.55
CA LEU A 246 0.56 16.93 0.86
C LEU A 246 -0.89 17.47 0.80
N LYS A 247 -1.56 17.11 -0.30
CA LYS A 247 -2.97 17.42 -0.52
C LYS A 247 -3.77 16.12 -0.60
N PRO A 248 -5.04 16.13 -0.18
CA PRO A 248 -5.91 14.97 -0.32
C PRO A 248 -6.01 14.53 -1.79
N PRO A 249 -6.19 13.23 -2.06
CA PRO A 249 -6.46 12.74 -3.40
C PRO A 249 -7.74 13.34 -3.98
N ALA A 250 -7.77 13.57 -5.30
CA ALA A 250 -8.94 14.08 -5.99
C ALA A 250 -10.19 13.21 -5.75
N GLY A 251 -11.34 13.85 -5.50
CA GLY A 251 -12.60 13.17 -5.20
C GLY A 251 -12.70 12.57 -3.80
N ARG A 252 -11.72 12.84 -2.91
CA ARG A 252 -11.77 12.52 -1.49
C ARG A 252 -11.48 13.79 -0.71
N PHE A 253 -12.55 14.39 -0.10
CA PHE A 253 -12.46 15.56 0.80
C PHE A 253 -11.77 16.80 0.19
N GLU A 254 -12.09 17.11 -1.05
CA GLU A 254 -11.82 18.44 -1.59
C GLU A 254 -12.86 19.41 -1.01
N PHE A 255 -12.38 20.40 -0.25
CA PHE A 255 -13.19 21.57 0.05
C PHE A 255 -13.39 22.37 -1.25
N VAL A 256 -14.65 22.50 -1.66
CA VAL A 256 -15.07 23.39 -2.77
C VAL A 256 -15.17 24.82 -2.25
#